data_0be22aed1025a49b1e1114136768687a
#
_entry.id   0be22aed1025a49b1e1114136768687a
#
_cell.length_a   1.000
_cell.length_b   1.000
_cell.length_c   1.000
_cell.angle_alpha   90.00
_cell.angle_beta   90.00
_cell.angle_gamma   90.00
#
_symmetry.space_group_name_H-M   'P 1'
#
loop_
_entity.id
_entity.type
_entity.pdbx_description
1 polymer ?
#
loop_
_entity_poly.entity_id
_entity_poly.type
_entity_poly.pdbx_seq_one_letter_code
_entity_poly.pdbx_strand_id
1 'polypeptide(L)'
;MNQSKLADGLEEVNIQVVNQIGIDINLAVEHVHMQSMLQFISGFGPRKARKCISKMKKLDLKLKARSDLFTNDLVGPEVLISAHAFMKIRVPEEDIGKANLPLHILDQTRIHLENYKLAMKIVTDASTGDRENSAAGAQLATDRNN
;
A
#
# COMPACT_ATOMS: atom_id res chain seq x y z
N MET A 1 -0.34 37.79 7.61
CA MET A 1 -0.74 36.41 7.85
C MET A 1 0.25 35.81 8.84
N ASN A 2 -0.21 35.25 9.97
CA ASN A 2 0.72 34.74 11.01
C ASN A 2 1.47 33.53 10.48
N GLN A 3 2.81 33.49 10.57
CA GLN A 3 3.64 32.38 10.08
C GLN A 3 3.26 31.04 10.69
N SER A 4 2.81 31.03 11.95
CA SER A 4 2.32 29.81 12.60
C SER A 4 1.07 29.25 11.90
N LYS A 5 0.09 30.07 11.57
CA LYS A 5 -1.14 29.62 10.88
C LYS A 5 -0.86 29.08 9.46
N LEU A 6 0.16 29.64 8.79
CA LEU A 6 0.58 29.14 7.49
C LEU A 6 1.25 27.77 7.63
N ALA A 7 2.11 27.58 8.63
CA ALA A 7 2.77 26.30 8.90
C ALA A 7 1.75 25.22 9.24
N ASP A 8 0.79 25.53 10.11
CA ASP A 8 -0.28 24.61 10.51
C ASP A 8 -1.14 24.20 9.29
N GLY A 9 -1.49 25.18 8.43
CA GLY A 9 -2.23 24.90 7.21
C GLY A 9 -1.45 24.03 6.20
N LEU A 10 -0.15 24.25 6.06
CA LEU A 10 0.71 23.41 5.20
C LEU A 10 0.85 22.00 5.76
N GLU A 11 0.95 21.84 7.07
CA GLU A 11 1.00 20.53 7.71
C GLU A 11 -0.30 19.76 7.48
N GLU A 12 -1.46 20.41 7.64
CA GLU A 12 -2.76 19.80 7.37
C GLU A 12 -2.88 19.31 5.91
N VAL A 13 -2.48 20.14 4.95
CA VAL A 13 -2.48 19.76 3.52
C VAL A 13 -1.54 18.58 3.28
N ASN A 14 -0.34 18.57 3.87
CA ASN A 14 0.59 17.45 3.74
C ASN A 14 0.00 16.16 4.31
N ILE A 15 -0.65 16.21 5.47
CA ILE A 15 -1.34 15.06 6.07
C ILE A 15 -2.43 14.55 5.12
N GLN A 16 -3.27 15.42 4.58
CA GLN A 16 -4.34 15.05 3.66
C GLN A 16 -3.79 14.38 2.40
N VAL A 17 -2.81 14.99 1.74
CA VAL A 17 -2.20 14.48 0.51
C VAL A 17 -1.54 13.13 0.74
N VAL A 18 -0.73 12.99 1.80
CA VAL A 18 -0.02 11.75 2.11
C VAL A 18 -0.99 10.62 2.42
N ASN A 19 -2.04 10.88 3.20
CA ASN A 19 -3.04 9.86 3.51
C ASN A 19 -3.95 9.55 2.30
N GLN A 20 -4.12 10.48 1.38
CA GLN A 20 -4.88 10.24 0.16
C GLN A 20 -4.11 9.40 -0.87
N ILE A 21 -2.82 9.65 -1.04
CA ILE A 21 -1.98 8.96 -2.05
C ILE A 21 -1.38 7.68 -1.48
N GLY A 22 -0.98 7.69 -0.20
CA GLY A 22 -0.15 6.67 0.43
C GLY A 22 1.32 6.80 0.08
N ILE A 23 2.20 6.21 0.89
CA ILE A 23 3.66 6.26 0.71
C ILE A 23 4.21 4.86 0.53
N ASP A 24 5.11 4.71 -0.44
CA ASP A 24 5.94 3.52 -0.57
C ASP A 24 7.11 3.60 0.41
N ILE A 25 7.18 2.64 1.32
CA ILE A 25 8.16 2.64 2.40
C ILE A 25 9.56 2.35 1.87
N ASN A 26 9.71 1.43 0.92
CA ASN A 26 11.01 1.12 0.35
C ASN A 26 11.61 2.34 -0.36
N LEU A 27 10.82 3.03 -1.17
CA LEU A 27 11.25 4.26 -1.82
C LEU A 27 11.52 5.38 -0.81
N ALA A 28 10.75 5.46 0.28
CA ALA A 28 10.99 6.47 1.31
C ALA A 28 12.31 6.26 2.04
N VAL A 29 12.80 5.03 2.18
CA VAL A 29 14.12 4.76 2.78
C VAL A 29 15.25 5.16 1.84
N GLU A 30 15.08 4.95 0.53
CA GLU A 30 16.07 5.29 -0.49
C GLU A 30 16.17 6.81 -0.71
N HIS A 31 15.04 7.52 -0.72
CA HIS A 31 14.96 8.94 -1.05
C HIS A 31 14.75 9.85 0.16
N VAL A 32 15.73 10.71 0.44
CA VAL A 32 15.73 11.60 1.62
C VAL A 32 14.50 12.52 1.68
N HIS A 33 14.04 13.05 0.54
CA HIS A 33 12.88 13.92 0.50
C HIS A 33 11.56 13.18 0.83
N MET A 34 11.47 11.89 0.54
CA MET A 34 10.29 11.09 0.89
C MET A 34 10.30 10.66 2.36
N GLN A 35 11.46 10.63 3.02
CA GLN A 35 11.57 10.27 4.43
C GLN A 35 10.78 11.22 5.33
N SER A 36 10.80 12.52 5.01
CA SER A 36 10.05 13.53 5.76
C SER A 36 8.54 13.36 5.65
N MET A 37 8.06 12.77 4.56
CA MET A 37 6.62 12.55 4.35
C MET A 37 6.05 11.41 5.20
N LEU A 38 6.87 10.45 5.62
CA LEU A 38 6.43 9.34 6.48
C LEU A 38 5.83 9.81 7.81
N GLN A 39 6.25 10.97 8.32
CA GLN A 39 5.70 11.51 9.57
C GLN A 39 4.23 11.92 9.48
N PHE A 40 3.72 12.17 8.27
CA PHE A 40 2.33 12.59 8.03
C PHE A 40 1.37 11.40 7.84
N ILE A 41 1.88 10.17 7.83
CA ILE A 41 1.02 8.98 7.81
C ILE A 41 0.27 8.87 9.14
N SER A 42 -1.02 8.55 9.05
CA SER A 42 -1.85 8.30 10.23
C SER A 42 -1.20 7.28 11.18
N GLY A 43 -1.06 7.66 12.43
CA GLY A 43 -0.45 6.83 13.48
C GLY A 43 1.09 6.88 13.56
N PHE A 44 1.79 7.48 12.59
CA PHE A 44 3.25 7.52 12.61
C PHE A 44 3.83 8.67 13.45
N GLY A 45 3.79 9.87 12.97
CA GLY A 45 4.46 11.03 13.58
C GLY A 45 6.00 11.00 13.44
N PRO A 46 6.67 12.13 13.73
CA PRO A 46 8.09 12.33 13.39
C PRO A 46 9.05 11.40 14.11
N ARG A 47 8.77 11.02 15.36
CA ARG A 47 9.63 10.12 16.15
C ARG A 47 9.60 8.69 15.61
N LYS A 48 8.40 8.17 15.30
CA LYS A 48 8.21 6.81 14.79
C LYS A 48 8.75 6.68 13.37
N ALA A 49 8.52 7.69 12.52
CA ALA A 49 9.06 7.73 11.17
C ALA A 49 10.59 7.64 11.15
N ARG A 50 11.27 8.48 11.96
CA ARG A 50 12.73 8.44 12.07
C ARG A 50 13.26 7.11 12.62
N LYS A 51 12.60 6.54 13.64
CA LYS A 51 12.97 5.23 14.19
C LYS A 51 12.87 4.12 13.13
N CYS A 52 11.77 4.09 12.40
CA CYS A 52 11.53 3.12 11.32
C CYS A 52 12.61 3.21 10.24
N ILE A 53 12.85 4.40 9.69
CA ILE A 53 13.87 4.63 8.66
C ILE A 53 15.27 4.24 9.15
N SER A 54 15.64 4.66 10.37
CA SER A 54 16.96 4.35 10.94
C SER A 54 17.16 2.85 11.11
N LYS A 55 16.13 2.13 11.52
CA LYS A 55 16.19 0.69 11.70
C LYS A 55 16.29 -0.04 10.36
N MET A 56 15.49 0.36 9.36
CA MET A 56 15.56 -0.19 8.01
C MET A 56 16.94 0.02 7.37
N LYS A 57 17.51 1.22 7.49
CA LYS A 57 18.86 1.53 6.97
C LYS A 57 19.96 0.73 7.67
N LYS A 58 19.87 0.54 8.98
CA LYS A 58 20.86 -0.24 9.74
C LYS A 58 20.86 -1.72 9.36
N LEU A 59 19.69 -2.26 9.03
CA LEU A 59 19.52 -3.67 8.69
C LEU A 59 19.61 -3.92 7.18
N ASP A 60 19.79 -2.86 6.39
CA ASP A 60 19.70 -2.91 4.90
C ASP A 60 18.45 -3.68 4.43
N LEU A 61 17.33 -3.39 5.08
CA LEU A 61 16.11 -4.18 4.95
C LEU A 61 15.25 -3.63 3.83
N LYS A 62 14.94 -4.48 2.83
CA LYS A 62 13.89 -4.23 1.85
C LYS A 62 12.65 -5.04 2.23
N LEU A 63 11.53 -4.32 2.41
CA LEU A 63 10.27 -4.94 2.77
C LEU A 63 9.64 -5.59 1.52
N LYS A 64 9.12 -6.79 1.71
CA LYS A 64 8.41 -7.54 0.66
C LYS A 64 6.91 -7.58 0.90
N ALA A 65 6.49 -7.54 2.16
CA ALA A 65 5.10 -7.52 2.56
C ALA A 65 4.88 -6.52 3.72
N ARG A 66 3.65 -6.07 3.91
CA ARG A 66 3.29 -5.21 5.05
C ARG A 66 3.49 -5.90 6.40
N SER A 67 3.36 -7.23 6.45
CA SER A 67 3.66 -8.04 7.63
C SER A 67 5.10 -7.91 8.10
N ASP A 68 6.04 -7.63 7.19
CA ASP A 68 7.46 -7.48 7.52
C ASP A 68 7.70 -6.28 8.45
N LEU A 69 6.85 -5.27 8.41
CA LEU A 69 6.89 -4.13 9.33
C LEU A 69 6.72 -4.55 10.79
N PHE A 70 5.89 -5.54 11.02
CA PHE A 70 5.66 -6.09 12.36
C PHE A 70 6.73 -7.12 12.73
N THR A 71 7.02 -8.05 11.82
CA THR A 71 7.99 -9.13 12.05
C THR A 71 9.39 -8.60 12.38
N ASN A 72 9.78 -7.50 11.75
CA ASN A 72 11.07 -6.84 12.01
C ASN A 72 10.99 -5.79 13.15
N ASP A 73 9.88 -5.73 13.88
CA ASP A 73 9.67 -4.78 14.99
C ASP A 73 9.96 -3.32 14.57
N LEU A 74 9.60 -2.97 13.34
CA LEU A 74 9.73 -1.60 12.84
C LEU A 74 8.64 -0.70 13.40
N VAL A 75 7.45 -1.27 13.57
CA VAL A 75 6.23 -0.58 13.99
C VAL A 75 5.47 -1.45 14.99
N GLY A 76 4.90 -0.85 16.01
CA GLY A 76 4.02 -1.55 16.95
C GLY A 76 2.67 -1.94 16.30
N PRO A 77 1.96 -2.92 16.87
CA PRO A 77 0.72 -3.45 16.28
C PRO A 77 -0.37 -2.39 16.10
N GLU A 78 -0.58 -1.53 17.07
CA GLU A 78 -1.59 -0.47 17.01
C GLU A 78 -1.31 0.55 15.89
N VAL A 79 -0.02 0.90 15.75
CA VAL A 79 0.42 1.83 14.69
C VAL A 79 0.32 1.16 13.32
N LEU A 80 0.64 -0.13 13.23
CA LEU A 80 0.50 -0.88 11.98
C LEU A 80 -0.96 -0.90 11.52
N ILE A 81 -1.89 -1.20 12.40
CA ILE A 81 -3.33 -1.19 12.07
C ILE A 81 -3.76 0.19 11.58
N SER A 82 -3.39 1.26 12.30
CA SER A 82 -3.77 2.63 11.92
C SER A 82 -3.14 3.11 10.61
N ALA A 83 -1.92 2.69 10.31
CA ALA A 83 -1.15 3.14 9.16
C ALA A 83 -1.23 2.22 7.93
N HIS A 84 -1.77 1.00 8.11
CA HIS A 84 -1.71 -0.08 7.12
C HIS A 84 -2.19 0.31 5.72
N ALA A 85 -3.31 1.03 5.62
CA ALA A 85 -3.87 1.44 4.34
C ALA A 85 -3.07 2.56 3.63
N PHE A 86 -2.19 3.23 4.35
CA PHE A 86 -1.41 4.37 3.84
C PHE A 86 0.03 4.00 3.48
N MET A 87 0.48 2.83 3.90
CA MET A 87 1.80 2.30 3.59
C MET A 87 1.71 1.31 2.44
N LYS A 88 2.39 1.63 1.35
CA LYS A 88 2.49 0.76 0.18
C LYS A 88 3.85 0.07 0.17
N ILE A 89 3.89 -1.14 -0.33
CA ILE A 89 5.12 -1.87 -0.59
C ILE A 89 5.09 -2.30 -2.03
N ARG A 90 5.90 -1.67 -2.86
CA ARG A 90 6.10 -2.08 -4.25
C ARG A 90 7.22 -3.09 -4.32
N VAL A 91 6.95 -4.17 -4.99
CA VAL A 91 7.94 -5.18 -5.33
C VAL A 91 8.25 -5.04 -6.81
N PRO A 92 9.52 -5.11 -7.22
CA PRO A 92 9.90 -5.09 -8.62
C PRO A 92 9.15 -6.16 -9.42
N GLU A 93 8.77 -5.85 -10.65
CA GLU A 93 8.04 -6.79 -11.53
C GLU A 93 8.77 -8.12 -11.71
N GLU A 94 10.10 -8.09 -11.68
CA GLU A 94 10.97 -9.26 -11.79
C GLU A 94 10.79 -10.27 -10.62
N ASP A 95 10.27 -9.80 -9.50
CA ASP A 95 10.02 -10.60 -8.31
C ASP A 95 8.55 -11.04 -8.18
N ILE A 96 7.67 -10.46 -9.00
CA ILE A 96 6.26 -10.84 -9.06
C ILE A 96 6.15 -12.22 -9.72
N GLY A 97 5.73 -13.21 -8.94
CA GLY A 97 5.55 -14.59 -9.44
C GLY A 97 6.64 -15.57 -9.02
N LYS A 98 7.68 -15.15 -8.31
CA LYS A 98 8.60 -16.08 -7.67
C LYS A 98 7.86 -16.80 -6.53
N ALA A 99 7.81 -18.12 -6.59
CA ALA A 99 6.96 -19.02 -5.78
C ALA A 99 7.14 -18.90 -4.25
N ASN A 100 8.10 -18.15 -3.76
CA ASN A 100 8.44 -18.02 -2.33
C ASN A 100 8.31 -16.60 -1.76
N LEU A 101 7.66 -15.66 -2.46
CA LEU A 101 7.42 -14.35 -1.90
C LEU A 101 6.10 -14.36 -1.10
N PRO A 102 6.12 -13.97 0.17
CA PRO A 102 4.90 -13.74 0.95
C PRO A 102 4.23 -12.42 0.52
N LEU A 103 4.17 -12.18 -0.79
CA LEU A 103 3.64 -10.97 -1.36
C LEU A 103 2.12 -11.10 -1.52
N HIS A 104 1.39 -10.36 -0.72
CA HIS A 104 -0.02 -10.14 -1.00
C HIS A 104 -0.13 -9.00 -2.02
N ILE A 105 -0.70 -9.27 -3.20
CA ILE A 105 -0.80 -8.28 -4.29
C ILE A 105 -1.49 -6.99 -3.84
N LEU A 106 -2.39 -7.07 -2.85
CA LEU A 106 -3.08 -5.93 -2.25
C LEU A 106 -2.18 -5.05 -1.39
N ASP A 107 -0.96 -5.49 -1.00
CA ASP A 107 0.01 -4.69 -0.25
C ASP A 107 0.56 -3.51 -1.07
N GLN A 108 0.43 -3.55 -2.39
CA GLN A 108 0.76 -2.44 -3.28
C GLN A 108 -0.36 -1.40 -3.38
N THR A 109 -1.54 -1.73 -2.86
CA THR A 109 -2.74 -0.88 -2.92
C THR A 109 -2.97 -0.15 -1.60
N ARG A 110 -4.01 0.68 -1.54
CA ARG A 110 -4.47 1.36 -0.32
C ARG A 110 -5.55 0.57 0.44
N ILE A 111 -5.78 -0.68 0.08
CA ILE A 111 -6.79 -1.49 0.74
C ILE A 111 -6.29 -1.88 2.12
N HIS A 112 -7.14 -1.70 3.14
CA HIS A 112 -6.84 -2.11 4.50
C HIS A 112 -6.90 -3.62 4.64
N LEU A 113 -6.07 -4.19 5.53
CA LEU A 113 -5.97 -5.64 5.75
C LEU A 113 -7.33 -6.31 6.03
N GLU A 114 -8.18 -5.65 6.81
CA GLU A 114 -9.52 -6.14 7.14
C GLU A 114 -10.39 -6.35 5.90
N ASN A 115 -10.19 -5.54 4.87
CA ASN A 115 -10.97 -5.57 3.63
C ASN A 115 -10.38 -6.49 2.55
N TYR A 116 -9.26 -7.19 2.81
CA TYR A 116 -8.63 -8.06 1.81
C TYR A 116 -9.57 -9.16 1.30
N LYS A 117 -10.29 -9.81 2.22
CA LYS A 117 -11.27 -10.85 1.86
C LYS A 117 -12.38 -10.32 0.97
N LEU A 118 -12.89 -9.13 1.29
CA LEU A 118 -13.94 -8.47 0.50
C LEU A 118 -13.41 -8.07 -0.89
N ALA A 119 -12.22 -7.46 -0.94
CA ALA A 119 -11.60 -7.07 -2.19
C ALA A 119 -11.34 -8.27 -3.12
N MET A 120 -10.83 -9.36 -2.58
CA MET A 120 -10.61 -10.60 -3.34
C MET A 120 -11.91 -11.20 -3.85
N LYS A 121 -12.96 -11.17 -3.03
CA LYS A 121 -14.29 -11.62 -3.46
C LYS A 121 -14.82 -10.79 -4.63
N ILE A 122 -14.76 -9.46 -4.54
CA ILE A 122 -15.20 -8.56 -5.62
C ILE A 122 -14.46 -8.85 -6.93
N VAL A 123 -13.14 -9.05 -6.86
CA VAL A 123 -12.33 -9.38 -8.06
C VAL A 123 -12.72 -10.72 -8.63
N THR A 124 -12.98 -11.72 -7.79
CA THR A 124 -13.39 -13.06 -8.23
C THR A 124 -14.76 -13.00 -8.90
N ASP A 125 -15.71 -12.31 -8.28
CA ASP A 125 -17.09 -12.17 -8.83
C ASP A 125 -17.07 -11.41 -10.17
N ALA A 126 -16.29 -10.34 -10.28
CA ALA A 126 -16.11 -9.60 -11.53
C ALA A 126 -15.50 -10.48 -12.64
N SER A 127 -14.45 -11.24 -12.33
CA SER A 127 -13.79 -12.10 -13.33
C SER A 127 -14.66 -13.29 -13.76
N THR A 128 -15.57 -13.75 -12.92
CA THR A 128 -16.53 -14.81 -13.25
C THR A 128 -17.63 -14.26 -14.18
N GLY A 129 -18.15 -13.09 -13.87
CA GLY A 129 -19.14 -12.40 -14.72
C GLY A 129 -18.63 -12.11 -16.14
N ASP A 130 -17.37 -11.71 -16.28
CA ASP A 130 -16.74 -11.49 -17.59
C ASP A 130 -16.60 -12.79 -18.40
N ARG A 131 -16.33 -13.91 -17.74
CA ARG A 131 -16.27 -15.23 -18.41
C ARG A 131 -17.63 -15.70 -18.90
N GLU A 132 -18.68 -15.50 -18.12
CA GLU A 132 -20.06 -15.85 -18.52
C GLU A 132 -20.52 -14.99 -19.69
N ASN A 133 -20.25 -13.68 -19.66
CA ASN A 133 -20.59 -12.77 -20.75
C ASN A 133 -19.82 -13.07 -22.04
N SER A 134 -18.54 -13.45 -21.94
CA SER A 134 -17.74 -13.83 -23.11
C SER A 134 -18.18 -15.17 -23.71
N ALA A 135 -18.57 -16.13 -22.88
CA ALA A 135 -19.12 -17.41 -23.34
C ALA A 135 -20.48 -17.24 -24.02
N ALA A 136 -21.38 -16.43 -23.47
CA ALA A 136 -22.66 -16.11 -24.06
C ALA A 136 -22.51 -15.37 -25.40
N GLY A 137 -21.55 -14.44 -25.49
CA GLY A 137 -21.23 -13.75 -26.74
C GLY A 137 -20.71 -14.67 -27.84
N ALA A 138 -19.90 -15.66 -27.48
CA ALA A 138 -19.40 -16.66 -28.43
C ALA A 138 -20.49 -17.60 -28.93
N GLN A 139 -21.45 -17.97 -28.11
CA GLN A 139 -22.59 -18.80 -28.51
C GLN A 139 -23.53 -18.07 -29.49
N LEU A 140 -23.79 -16.79 -29.24
CA LEU A 140 -24.60 -15.96 -30.14
C LEU A 140 -23.96 -15.70 -31.51
N ALA A 141 -22.63 -15.74 -31.59
CA ALA A 141 -21.92 -15.61 -32.87
C ALA A 141 -21.95 -16.89 -33.71
N THR A 142 -22.05 -18.07 -33.07
CA THR A 142 -22.15 -19.36 -33.76
C THR A 142 -23.55 -19.60 -34.34
N ASP A 143 -24.59 -19.14 -33.65
CA ASP A 143 -25.99 -19.30 -34.12
C ASP A 143 -26.38 -18.37 -35.29
N ARG A 144 -25.56 -17.33 -35.58
CA ARG A 144 -25.79 -16.44 -36.75
C ARG A 144 -25.20 -16.96 -38.06
N ASN A 145 -24.37 -18.00 -38.01
CA ASN A 145 -23.70 -18.57 -39.20
C ASN A 145 -24.29 -19.92 -39.63
N ASN A 146 -25.44 -20.33 -39.09
CA ASN A 146 -26.25 -21.45 -39.55
C ASN A 146 -27.55 -20.92 -40.08
#